data_ef6c832e765d9201f4bfa492f35407fc
#
_entry.id   ef6c832e765d9201f4bfa492f35407fc
#
_cell.length_a   1.000
_cell.length_b   1.000
_cell.length_c   1.000
_cell.angle_alpha   90.00
_cell.angle_beta   90.00
_cell.angle_gamma   90.00
#
_symmetry.space_group_name_H-M   'P 1'
#
loop_
_entity.id
_entity.type
_entity.pdbx_description
1 polymer ?
#
loop_
_entity_poly.entity_id
_entity_poly.type
_entity_poly.pdbx_seq_one_letter_code
_entity_poly.pdbx_strand_id
1 'polypeptide(L)'
;KPAEAVYYTETLDSRNDSFTRMHRETVQVKPAIIDQFRGIVHQAYDYSCGSAALTTLLNGYTNLNATLTEQQVMDGLMKFGETDKIVERRSFSLLDMKRFVSAIGFESGGYRGEFSDLVKQGQPAIVPISYAGFKHFVVFKAYKNGRVYVADPALGNISFDEVRFKEIWENNTLFLINVAPENRKNLLALQDSDMRHVEDATVNRYALVNMQYPQFYMDKIADKASTIRLDKNMNEESDSYGDLNYNFLRLYYKNK
;
A
#
# COMPACT_ATOMS: atom_id res chain seq x y z
N LYS A 1 -13.06 13.95 9.75
CA LYS A 1 -13.11 14.20 11.21
C LYS A 1 -12.65 12.93 11.90
N PRO A 2 -11.77 13.01 12.93
CA PRO A 2 -11.42 11.84 13.71
C PRO A 2 -12.68 11.25 14.37
N ALA A 3 -12.79 9.92 14.36
CA ALA A 3 -13.86 9.23 15.06
C ALA A 3 -13.56 9.24 16.57
N GLU A 4 -14.57 9.50 17.38
CA GLU A 4 -14.47 9.39 18.84
C GLU A 4 -14.95 8.00 19.27
N ALA A 5 -14.09 7.25 19.96
CA ALA A 5 -14.49 6.02 20.63
C ALA A 5 -14.72 6.30 22.12
N VAL A 6 -15.85 5.84 22.64
CA VAL A 6 -16.21 5.97 24.05
C VAL A 6 -16.03 4.61 24.71
N TYR A 7 -15.13 4.52 25.67
CA TYR A 7 -14.92 3.33 26.50
C TYR A 7 -15.55 3.54 27.87
N TYR A 8 -16.23 2.51 28.35
CA TYR A 8 -16.71 2.43 29.72
C TYR A 8 -15.82 1.44 30.47
N THR A 9 -15.11 1.91 31.50
CA THR A 9 -14.35 1.03 32.38
C THR A 9 -15.11 0.88 33.70
N GLU A 10 -15.43 -0.36 34.06
CA GLU A 10 -15.93 -0.67 35.39
C GLU A 10 -14.74 -0.93 36.31
N THR A 11 -14.57 -0.11 37.32
CA THR A 11 -13.64 -0.38 38.42
C THR A 11 -14.41 -1.03 39.56
N LEU A 12 -14.14 -2.31 39.82
CA LEU A 12 -14.60 -2.98 41.03
C LEU A 12 -13.71 -2.54 42.20
N ASP A 13 -14.28 -1.73 43.09
CA ASP A 13 -13.65 -1.48 44.40
C ASP A 13 -13.97 -2.66 45.33
N SER A 14 -12.94 -3.46 45.63
CA SER A 14 -13.04 -4.65 46.44
C SER A 14 -13.39 -4.39 47.93
N ARG A 15 -13.64 -3.16 48.33
CA ARG A 15 -13.93 -2.75 49.69
C ARG A 15 -15.37 -2.34 49.98
N ASN A 16 -16.17 -2.18 48.95
CA ASN A 16 -17.61 -1.84 49.07
C ASN A 16 -18.37 -2.41 47.89
N ASP A 17 -19.39 -3.19 48.15
CA ASP A 17 -20.34 -3.79 47.17
C ASP A 17 -21.19 -2.77 46.40
N SER A 18 -20.74 -1.55 46.28
CA SER A 18 -21.41 -0.51 45.50
C SER A 18 -20.67 -0.28 44.18
N PHE A 19 -21.37 -0.49 43.08
CA PHE A 19 -20.96 -0.06 41.73
C PHE A 19 -20.59 1.43 41.74
N THR A 20 -19.31 1.72 41.76
CA THR A 20 -18.82 3.09 41.80
C THR A 20 -18.29 3.52 40.43
N ARG A 21 -19.04 4.37 39.80
CA ARG A 21 -18.69 5.26 38.69
C ARG A 21 -18.19 4.59 37.42
N MET A 22 -19.08 4.57 36.43
CA MET A 22 -18.67 4.50 35.03
C MET A 22 -17.79 5.73 34.71
N HIS A 23 -16.51 5.51 34.52
CA HIS A 23 -15.62 6.52 33.97
C HIS A 23 -15.81 6.51 32.45
N ARG A 24 -16.35 7.63 31.93
CA ARG A 24 -16.41 7.85 30.49
C ARG A 24 -15.09 8.45 30.05
N GLU A 25 -14.28 7.66 29.40
CA GLU A 25 -13.04 8.13 28.79
C GLU A 25 -13.27 8.27 27.28
N THR A 26 -13.10 9.47 26.77
CA THR A 26 -13.20 9.72 25.34
C THR A 26 -11.82 9.68 24.74
N VAL A 27 -11.53 8.62 23.99
CA VAL A 27 -10.25 8.48 23.27
C VAL A 27 -10.50 8.84 21.81
N GLN A 28 -9.73 9.81 21.31
CA GLN A 28 -9.73 10.11 19.88
C GLN A 28 -9.04 8.98 19.12
N VAL A 29 -9.79 8.24 18.32
CA VAL A 29 -9.27 7.18 17.47
C VAL A 29 -9.07 7.71 16.08
N LYS A 30 -7.83 7.60 15.56
CA LYS A 30 -7.56 7.82 14.15
C LYS A 30 -7.89 6.54 13.39
N PRO A 31 -8.61 6.61 12.25
CA PRO A 31 -8.75 5.45 11.37
C PRO A 31 -7.38 4.90 10.97
N ALA A 32 -7.17 3.59 11.07
CA ALA A 32 -5.90 2.93 10.75
C ALA A 32 -5.40 3.26 9.32
N ILE A 33 -6.33 3.50 8.39
CA ILE A 33 -6.03 3.86 7.00
C ILE A 33 -5.26 5.18 6.88
N ILE A 34 -5.43 6.12 7.82
CA ILE A 34 -4.69 7.39 7.81
C ILE A 34 -3.20 7.16 8.05
N ASP A 35 -2.86 6.28 8.98
CA ASP A 35 -1.47 5.91 9.25
C ASP A 35 -0.91 5.00 8.15
N GLN A 36 -1.75 4.14 7.58
CA GLN A 36 -1.39 3.24 6.48
C GLN A 36 -0.94 4.01 5.24
N PHE A 37 -1.63 5.09 4.86
CA PHE A 37 -1.29 5.92 3.70
C PHE A 37 -0.56 7.22 4.06
N ARG A 38 0.07 7.28 5.23
CA ARG A 38 0.82 8.45 5.65
C ARG A 38 1.97 8.78 4.67
N GLY A 39 1.89 9.96 4.05
CA GLY A 39 2.87 10.43 3.07
C GLY A 39 2.81 9.72 1.71
N ILE A 40 1.80 8.92 1.46
CA ILE A 40 1.63 8.15 0.24
C ILE A 40 0.42 8.67 -0.54
N VAL A 41 0.59 8.82 -1.82
CA VAL A 41 -0.50 9.08 -2.76
C VAL A 41 -1.11 7.75 -3.15
N HIS A 42 -2.37 7.54 -2.76
CA HIS A 42 -3.12 6.36 -3.12
C HIS A 42 -3.46 6.39 -4.61
N GLN A 43 -3.17 5.31 -5.33
CA GLN A 43 -3.47 5.22 -6.77
C GLN A 43 -4.99 5.27 -7.02
N ALA A 44 -5.39 6.07 -8.01
CA ALA A 44 -6.79 6.20 -8.37
C ALA A 44 -7.29 5.09 -9.30
N TYR A 45 -6.38 4.48 -10.07
CA TYR A 45 -6.69 3.48 -11.09
C TYR A 45 -5.74 2.27 -10.97
N ASP A 46 -6.16 1.10 -11.40
CA ASP A 46 -5.39 -0.15 -11.33
C ASP A 46 -4.04 -0.09 -12.07
N TYR A 47 -3.95 0.74 -13.10
CA TYR A 47 -2.75 0.93 -13.94
C TYR A 47 -1.92 2.16 -13.57
N SER A 48 -2.34 2.93 -12.56
CA SER A 48 -1.68 4.21 -12.21
C SER A 48 -0.64 4.11 -11.10
N CYS A 49 -0.20 2.89 -10.73
CA CYS A 49 0.81 2.70 -9.69
C CYS A 49 2.10 3.50 -9.95
N GLY A 50 2.53 3.62 -11.22
CA GLY A 50 3.72 4.38 -11.59
C GLY A 50 3.58 5.88 -11.36
N SER A 51 2.44 6.48 -11.71
CA SER A 51 2.17 7.91 -11.45
C SER A 51 2.02 8.18 -9.96
N ALA A 52 1.31 7.34 -9.23
CA ALA A 52 1.13 7.50 -7.78
C ALA A 52 2.44 7.31 -7.00
N ALA A 53 3.28 6.33 -7.38
CA ALA A 53 4.61 6.15 -6.81
C ALA A 53 5.50 7.38 -7.08
N LEU A 54 5.49 7.90 -8.32
CA LEU A 54 6.25 9.09 -8.67
C LEU A 54 5.73 10.33 -7.92
N THR A 55 4.42 10.51 -7.82
CA THR A 55 3.82 11.60 -7.04
C THR A 55 4.21 11.51 -5.57
N THR A 56 4.20 10.32 -5.00
CA THR A 56 4.64 10.06 -3.62
C THR A 56 6.10 10.45 -3.43
N LEU A 57 6.99 10.03 -4.34
CA LEU A 57 8.41 10.36 -4.28
C LEU A 57 8.66 11.86 -4.44
N LEU A 58 8.02 12.51 -5.41
CA LEU A 58 8.17 13.96 -5.64
C LEU A 58 7.70 14.77 -4.43
N ASN A 59 6.51 14.51 -3.93
CA ASN A 59 5.95 15.25 -2.79
C ASN A 59 6.70 14.98 -1.49
N GLY A 60 7.16 13.75 -1.28
CA GLY A 60 7.76 13.31 -0.03
C GLY A 60 9.26 13.55 0.09
N TYR A 61 9.97 13.70 -1.04
CA TYR A 61 11.42 13.76 -1.06
C TYR A 61 11.99 15.04 -1.69
N THR A 62 11.29 15.67 -2.65
CA THR A 62 11.77 16.88 -3.32
C THR A 62 11.20 18.15 -2.69
N ASN A 63 11.90 19.29 -2.90
CA ASN A 63 11.48 20.59 -2.39
C ASN A 63 10.53 21.34 -3.35
N LEU A 64 9.71 20.61 -4.09
CA LEU A 64 8.68 21.26 -4.90
C LEU A 64 7.87 22.28 -4.08
N ASN A 65 7.64 23.45 -4.67
CA ASN A 65 6.91 24.54 -4.01
C ASN A 65 5.42 24.25 -3.83
N ALA A 66 4.88 23.31 -4.60
CA ALA A 66 3.49 22.90 -4.52
C ALA A 66 3.40 21.38 -4.44
N THR A 67 2.42 20.88 -3.71
CA THR A 67 2.08 19.45 -3.68
C THR A 67 1.39 19.07 -4.99
N LEU A 68 1.94 18.08 -5.69
CA LEU A 68 1.36 17.55 -6.91
C LEU A 68 0.25 16.55 -6.60
N THR A 69 -0.78 16.56 -7.42
CA THR A 69 -1.78 15.49 -7.44
C THR A 69 -1.34 14.38 -8.39
N GLU A 70 -1.85 13.17 -8.18
CA GLU A 70 -1.59 12.06 -9.11
C GLU A 70 -2.00 12.42 -10.54
N GLN A 71 -3.15 13.08 -10.72
CA GLN A 71 -3.64 13.49 -12.02
C GLN A 71 -2.65 14.42 -12.76
N GLN A 72 -2.11 15.40 -12.05
CA GLN A 72 -1.09 16.31 -12.64
C GLN A 72 0.16 15.56 -13.09
N VAL A 73 0.59 14.57 -12.32
CA VAL A 73 1.74 13.73 -12.69
C VAL A 73 1.38 12.81 -13.86
N MET A 74 0.18 12.24 -13.91
CA MET A 74 -0.30 11.46 -15.06
C MET A 74 -0.32 12.30 -16.34
N ASP A 75 -0.87 13.51 -16.28
CA ASP A 75 -0.92 14.43 -17.41
C ASP A 75 0.50 14.80 -17.87
N GLY A 76 1.40 15.02 -16.93
CA GLY A 76 2.82 15.25 -17.21
C GLY A 76 3.51 14.06 -17.87
N LEU A 77 3.28 12.87 -17.36
CA LEU A 77 3.82 11.62 -17.94
C LEU A 77 3.30 11.37 -19.35
N MET A 78 2.02 11.63 -19.59
CA MET A 78 1.44 11.56 -20.94
C MET A 78 2.05 12.61 -21.89
N LYS A 79 2.26 13.84 -21.41
CA LYS A 79 2.78 14.95 -22.22
C LYS A 79 4.25 14.78 -22.60
N PHE A 80 5.08 14.32 -21.67
CA PHE A 80 6.54 14.26 -21.85
C PHE A 80 7.06 12.84 -22.15
N GLY A 81 6.26 11.82 -21.91
CA GLY A 81 6.56 10.44 -22.18
C GLY A 81 6.27 10.02 -23.62
N GLU A 82 6.36 8.73 -23.88
CA GLU A 82 6.02 8.13 -25.18
C GLU A 82 4.54 7.71 -25.18
N THR A 83 3.64 8.66 -25.48
CA THR A 83 2.18 8.51 -25.37
C THR A 83 1.67 7.24 -26.02
N ASP A 84 2.08 6.92 -27.26
CA ASP A 84 1.62 5.74 -27.98
C ASP A 84 1.98 4.45 -27.25
N LYS A 85 3.21 4.37 -26.74
CA LYS A 85 3.68 3.21 -25.97
C LYS A 85 3.03 3.14 -24.58
N ILE A 86 2.72 4.27 -23.96
CA ILE A 86 2.01 4.33 -22.67
C ILE A 86 0.61 3.76 -22.85
N VAL A 87 -0.11 4.18 -23.91
CA VAL A 87 -1.46 3.71 -24.23
C VAL A 87 -1.45 2.21 -24.57
N GLU A 88 -0.50 1.76 -25.39
CA GLU A 88 -0.34 0.36 -25.77
C GLU A 88 -0.09 -0.54 -24.55
N ARG A 89 0.85 -0.16 -23.69
CA ARG A 89 1.23 -0.92 -22.48
C ARG A 89 0.23 -0.77 -21.33
N ARG A 90 -0.61 0.26 -21.37
CA ARG A 90 -1.47 0.68 -20.26
C ARG A 90 -0.68 0.89 -18.96
N SER A 91 0.55 1.41 -19.07
CA SER A 91 1.44 1.64 -17.92
C SER A 91 2.53 2.64 -18.27
N PHE A 92 3.04 3.33 -17.25
CA PHE A 92 4.19 4.22 -17.36
C PHE A 92 5.49 3.45 -17.20
N SER A 93 6.54 3.89 -17.89
CA SER A 93 7.89 3.35 -17.75
C SER A 93 8.79 4.29 -16.95
N LEU A 94 9.91 3.77 -16.46
CA LEU A 94 10.93 4.61 -15.80
C LEU A 94 11.51 5.67 -16.74
N LEU A 95 11.49 5.42 -18.05
CA LEU A 95 11.92 6.42 -19.06
C LEU A 95 10.91 7.57 -19.16
N ASP A 96 9.61 7.27 -19.12
CA ASP A 96 8.56 8.30 -19.09
C ASP A 96 8.69 9.15 -17.83
N MET A 97 8.94 8.51 -16.68
CA MET A 97 9.19 9.18 -15.40
C MET A 97 10.42 10.10 -15.50
N LYS A 98 11.52 9.62 -16.08
CA LYS A 98 12.73 10.42 -16.26
C LYS A 98 12.47 11.67 -17.11
N ARG A 99 11.77 11.52 -18.23
CA ARG A 99 11.44 12.66 -19.12
C ARG A 99 10.59 13.70 -18.41
N PHE A 100 9.57 13.28 -17.70
CA PHE A 100 8.72 14.19 -16.94
C PHE A 100 9.49 14.87 -15.80
N VAL A 101 10.26 14.13 -15.02
CA VAL A 101 11.06 14.67 -13.89
C VAL A 101 12.09 15.68 -14.40
N SER A 102 12.71 15.40 -15.56
CA SER A 102 13.61 16.38 -16.21
C SER A 102 12.88 17.63 -16.67
N ALA A 103 11.65 17.50 -17.19
CA ALA A 103 10.85 18.64 -17.64
C ALA A 103 10.44 19.58 -16.50
N ILE A 104 10.31 19.05 -15.26
CA ILE A 104 10.03 19.86 -14.07
C ILE A 104 11.30 20.32 -13.32
N GLY A 105 12.48 20.11 -13.92
CA GLY A 105 13.75 20.68 -13.45
C GLY A 105 14.56 19.82 -12.48
N PHE A 106 14.24 18.53 -12.33
CA PHE A 106 15.04 17.62 -11.51
C PHE A 106 15.86 16.65 -12.38
N GLU A 107 17.07 16.40 -11.95
CA GLU A 107 17.87 15.31 -12.49
C GLU A 107 17.40 13.98 -11.94
N SER A 108 17.26 12.97 -12.80
CA SER A 108 16.82 11.64 -12.41
C SER A 108 17.34 10.54 -13.33
N GLY A 109 17.33 9.32 -12.86
CA GLY A 109 17.78 8.18 -13.66
C GLY A 109 17.30 6.84 -13.13
N GLY A 110 17.18 5.91 -14.09
CA GLY A 110 17.04 4.49 -13.79
C GLY A 110 18.42 3.84 -13.71
N TYR A 111 18.61 3.04 -12.69
CA TYR A 111 19.87 2.32 -12.41
C TYR A 111 19.59 0.85 -12.22
N ARG A 112 20.62 0.03 -12.36
CA ARG A 112 20.59 -1.36 -11.97
C ARG A 112 21.70 -1.59 -10.94
N GLY A 113 21.40 -2.27 -9.85
CA GLY A 113 22.37 -2.49 -8.77
C GLY A 113 22.00 -3.69 -7.90
N GLU A 114 22.89 -4.08 -7.05
CA GLU A 114 22.66 -5.11 -6.04
C GLU A 114 21.78 -4.56 -4.90
N PHE A 115 21.18 -5.46 -4.13
CA PHE A 115 20.40 -5.07 -2.96
C PHE A 115 21.20 -4.21 -1.96
N SER A 116 22.50 -4.52 -1.81
CA SER A 116 23.42 -3.73 -1.00
C SER A 116 23.54 -2.28 -1.47
N ASP A 117 23.46 -2.05 -2.79
CA ASP A 117 23.56 -0.71 -3.38
C ASP A 117 22.27 0.07 -3.14
N LEU A 118 21.10 -0.59 -3.28
CA LEU A 118 19.81 -0.01 -2.94
C LEU A 118 19.77 0.44 -1.47
N VAL A 119 20.32 -0.33 -0.56
CA VAL A 119 20.38 0.02 0.87
C VAL A 119 21.38 1.14 1.14
N LYS A 120 22.59 1.04 0.58
CA LYS A 120 23.69 2.00 0.84
C LYS A 120 23.41 3.40 0.30
N GLN A 121 22.65 3.52 -0.80
CA GLN A 121 22.36 4.83 -1.40
C GLN A 121 21.54 5.75 -0.48
N GLY A 122 20.82 5.19 0.53
CA GLY A 122 20.27 5.91 1.67
C GLY A 122 19.16 6.92 1.36
N GLN A 123 18.54 6.86 0.17
CA GLN A 123 17.46 7.76 -0.22
C GLN A 123 16.26 6.95 -0.79
N PRO A 124 15.04 7.50 -0.76
CA PRO A 124 13.89 6.84 -1.37
C PRO A 124 14.08 6.63 -2.88
N ALA A 125 13.62 5.48 -3.39
CA ALA A 125 13.74 5.09 -4.78
C ALA A 125 12.45 4.43 -5.27
N ILE A 126 12.04 4.68 -6.51
CA ILE A 126 10.99 3.86 -7.13
C ILE A 126 11.62 2.54 -7.58
N VAL A 127 11.00 1.44 -7.20
CA VAL A 127 11.43 0.10 -7.57
C VAL A 127 10.27 -0.67 -8.20
N PRO A 128 10.49 -1.33 -9.35
CA PRO A 128 9.53 -2.25 -9.91
C PRO A 128 9.57 -3.57 -9.15
N ILE A 129 8.40 -4.08 -8.80
CA ILE A 129 8.24 -5.39 -8.18
C ILE A 129 7.28 -6.24 -8.99
N SER A 130 7.44 -7.55 -8.94
CA SER A 130 6.48 -8.52 -9.46
C SER A 130 5.85 -9.26 -8.30
N TYR A 131 4.59 -8.94 -8.03
CA TYR A 131 3.85 -9.52 -6.93
C TYR A 131 2.58 -10.18 -7.43
N ALA A 132 2.36 -11.45 -7.08
CA ALA A 132 1.21 -12.23 -7.52
C ALA A 132 0.95 -12.22 -9.05
N GLY A 133 2.02 -12.14 -9.86
CA GLY A 133 1.94 -12.10 -11.32
C GLY A 133 1.68 -10.71 -11.92
N PHE A 134 1.56 -9.68 -11.10
CA PHE A 134 1.38 -8.30 -11.53
C PHE A 134 2.66 -7.49 -11.36
N LYS A 135 2.99 -6.70 -12.39
CA LYS A 135 4.06 -5.70 -12.31
C LYS A 135 3.54 -4.45 -11.62
N HIS A 136 4.27 -4.00 -10.62
CA HIS A 136 3.86 -2.90 -9.78
C HIS A 136 5.04 -2.00 -9.43
N PHE A 137 4.79 -0.70 -9.24
CA PHE A 137 5.80 0.24 -8.79
C PHE A 137 5.53 0.64 -7.35
N VAL A 138 6.56 0.52 -6.52
CA VAL A 138 6.53 0.97 -5.12
C VAL A 138 7.71 1.90 -4.85
N VAL A 139 7.61 2.70 -3.78
CA VAL A 139 8.72 3.54 -3.33
C VAL A 139 9.44 2.84 -2.18
N PHE A 140 10.69 2.41 -2.41
CA PHE A 140 11.59 1.96 -1.36
C PHE A 140 11.84 3.11 -0.39
N LYS A 141 11.63 2.90 0.90
CA LYS A 141 11.85 3.89 1.97
C LYS A 141 13.12 3.63 2.74
N ALA A 142 13.28 2.43 3.25
CA ALA A 142 14.42 2.05 4.08
C ALA A 142 14.51 0.52 4.23
N TYR A 143 15.68 0.08 4.67
CA TYR A 143 15.94 -1.28 5.17
C TYR A 143 16.31 -1.20 6.65
N LYS A 144 15.61 -1.93 7.50
CA LYS A 144 15.88 -1.97 8.93
C LYS A 144 15.45 -3.31 9.53
N ASN A 145 16.28 -3.88 10.38
CA ASN A 145 15.99 -5.12 11.11
C ASN A 145 15.59 -6.31 10.22
N GLY A 146 16.27 -6.50 9.07
CA GLY A 146 15.98 -7.58 8.14
C GLY A 146 14.75 -7.36 7.26
N ARG A 147 14.12 -6.19 7.32
CA ARG A 147 12.93 -5.86 6.54
C ARG A 147 13.12 -4.64 5.65
N VAL A 148 12.53 -4.73 4.46
CA VAL A 148 12.45 -3.66 3.48
C VAL A 148 11.11 -2.96 3.63
N TYR A 149 11.13 -1.68 3.93
CA TYR A 149 9.93 -0.85 4.08
C TYR A 149 9.68 -0.08 2.79
N VAL A 150 8.46 -0.18 2.29
CA VAL A 150 8.06 0.47 1.05
C VAL A 150 6.76 1.26 1.23
N ALA A 151 6.62 2.31 0.44
CA ALA A 151 5.37 3.01 0.23
C ALA A 151 4.72 2.44 -1.04
N ASP A 152 3.66 1.69 -0.86
CA ASP A 152 2.91 1.07 -1.94
C ASP A 152 1.67 1.91 -2.27
N PRO A 153 1.51 2.37 -3.52
CA PRO A 153 0.36 3.17 -3.91
C PRO A 153 -1.02 2.49 -3.73
N ALA A 154 -1.06 1.17 -3.73
CA ALA A 154 -2.29 0.40 -3.54
C ALA A 154 -2.52 0.00 -2.10
N LEU A 155 -1.45 -0.36 -1.36
CA LEU A 155 -1.52 -0.97 -0.04
C LEU A 155 -1.04 -0.05 1.10
N GLY A 156 -0.42 1.10 0.78
CA GLY A 156 0.11 2.02 1.78
C GLY A 156 1.51 1.65 2.28
N ASN A 157 1.81 1.97 3.53
CA ASN A 157 3.08 1.62 4.17
C ASN A 157 3.10 0.13 4.52
N ILE A 158 3.90 -0.64 3.79
CA ILE A 158 4.06 -2.08 3.99
C ILE A 158 5.53 -2.46 4.09
N SER A 159 5.82 -3.68 4.52
CA SER A 159 7.19 -4.19 4.57
C SER A 159 7.26 -5.64 4.10
N PHE A 160 8.38 -5.96 3.49
CA PHE A 160 8.77 -7.32 3.12
C PHE A 160 10.00 -7.74 3.93
N ASP A 161 10.15 -9.03 4.21
CA ASP A 161 11.45 -9.52 4.60
C ASP A 161 12.44 -9.42 3.42
N GLU A 162 13.74 -9.39 3.74
CA GLU A 162 14.79 -9.18 2.74
C GLU A 162 14.76 -10.23 1.63
N VAL A 163 14.55 -11.50 2.00
CA VAL A 163 14.56 -12.62 1.03
C VAL A 163 13.41 -12.44 0.06
N ARG A 164 12.22 -12.21 0.59
CA ARG A 164 11.03 -12.00 -0.23
C ARG A 164 11.13 -10.78 -1.13
N PHE A 165 11.66 -9.67 -0.61
CA PHE A 165 11.85 -8.48 -1.43
C PHE A 165 12.79 -8.74 -2.62
N LYS A 166 13.92 -9.43 -2.40
CA LYS A 166 14.85 -9.79 -3.47
C LYS A 166 14.23 -10.68 -4.54
N GLU A 167 13.31 -11.58 -4.16
CA GLU A 167 12.60 -12.43 -5.12
C GLU A 167 11.65 -11.64 -6.02
N ILE A 168 10.95 -10.64 -5.47
CA ILE A 168 9.95 -9.87 -6.19
C ILE A 168 10.51 -8.62 -6.89
N TRP A 169 11.70 -8.17 -6.54
CA TRP A 169 12.34 -6.99 -7.12
C TRP A 169 12.78 -7.24 -8.56
N GLU A 170 12.12 -6.60 -9.51
CA GLU A 170 12.34 -6.87 -10.93
C GLU A 170 13.67 -6.31 -11.43
N ASN A 171 14.47 -7.21 -12.04
CA ASN A 171 15.71 -6.88 -12.74
C ASN A 171 16.69 -6.02 -11.93
N ASN A 172 16.59 -6.01 -10.61
CA ASN A 172 17.41 -5.20 -9.73
C ASN A 172 17.42 -3.71 -10.14
N THR A 173 16.30 -3.24 -10.63
CA THR A 173 16.16 -1.88 -11.19
C THR A 173 15.62 -0.93 -10.14
N LEU A 174 16.17 0.30 -10.11
CA LEU A 174 15.70 1.38 -9.24
C LEU A 174 15.71 2.70 -10.01
N PHE A 175 14.84 3.60 -9.63
CA PHE A 175 14.77 4.95 -10.18
C PHE A 175 14.99 5.95 -9.05
N LEU A 176 15.92 6.87 -9.26
CA LEU A 176 16.32 7.89 -8.31
C LEU A 176 16.06 9.28 -8.87
N ILE A 177 15.71 10.19 -7.98
CA ILE A 177 15.69 11.64 -8.25
C ILE A 177 16.84 12.25 -7.46
N ASN A 178 17.77 12.91 -8.17
CA ASN A 178 18.92 13.56 -7.55
C ASN A 178 18.46 14.89 -6.97
N VAL A 179 18.46 15.00 -5.66
CA VAL A 179 18.11 16.22 -4.92
C VAL A 179 19.27 16.58 -4.03
N ALA A 180 19.72 17.84 -4.10
CA ALA A 180 20.76 18.33 -3.22
C ALA A 180 20.33 18.18 -1.75
N PRO A 181 21.24 17.81 -0.83
CA PRO A 181 20.90 17.47 0.55
C PRO A 181 20.05 18.53 1.26
N GLU A 182 20.33 19.80 1.02
CA GLU A 182 19.63 20.95 1.58
C GLU A 182 18.18 21.10 1.08
N ASN A 183 17.87 20.49 -0.05
CA ASN A 183 16.57 20.56 -0.72
C ASN A 183 15.72 19.30 -0.51
N ARG A 184 16.18 18.34 0.31
CA ARG A 184 15.50 17.09 0.56
C ARG A 184 14.42 17.27 1.62
N LYS A 185 13.20 16.84 1.28
CA LYS A 185 12.15 16.60 2.29
C LYS A 185 12.33 15.21 2.89
N ASN A 186 11.84 15.04 4.09
CA ASN A 186 11.94 13.77 4.82
C ASN A 186 10.57 13.21 5.21
N LEU A 187 9.53 13.46 4.37
CA LEU A 187 8.18 12.99 4.66
C LEU A 187 8.03 11.48 4.53
N LEU A 188 8.94 10.84 3.78
CA LEU A 188 9.00 9.39 3.61
C LEU A 188 9.85 8.68 4.66
N ALA A 189 10.42 9.41 5.62
CA ALA A 189 11.20 8.80 6.68
C ALA A 189 10.39 7.74 7.43
N LEU A 190 11.09 6.65 7.76
CA LEU A 190 10.52 5.55 8.53
C LEU A 190 10.15 6.04 9.93
N GLN A 191 8.92 5.79 10.35
CA GLN A 191 8.44 6.07 11.71
C GLN A 191 8.20 4.76 12.47
N ASP A 192 8.10 4.84 13.79
CA ASP A 192 7.83 3.67 14.63
C ASP A 192 6.49 2.98 14.28
N SER A 193 5.51 3.76 13.83
CA SER A 193 4.24 3.21 13.33
C SER A 193 4.41 2.33 12.10
N ASP A 194 5.37 2.64 11.22
CA ASP A 194 5.65 1.86 10.01
C ASP A 194 6.34 0.52 10.36
N MET A 195 7.02 0.46 11.49
CA MET A 195 7.75 -0.74 11.96
C MET A 195 6.87 -1.71 12.75
N ARG A 196 5.61 -1.36 13.00
CA ARG A 196 4.65 -2.24 13.65
C ARG A 196 4.19 -3.31 12.66
N HIS A 197 4.84 -4.44 12.68
CA HIS A 197 4.40 -5.62 11.96
C HIS A 197 4.17 -6.75 12.96
N VAL A 198 3.19 -7.57 12.69
CA VAL A 198 2.98 -8.81 13.43
C VAL A 198 3.64 -9.90 12.60
N GLU A 199 4.52 -10.69 13.22
CA GLU A 199 5.14 -11.82 12.53
C GLU A 199 4.08 -12.82 12.07
N ASP A 200 4.24 -13.36 10.86
CA ASP A 200 3.30 -14.34 10.27
C ASP A 200 3.05 -15.52 11.20
N ALA A 201 4.08 -15.97 11.93
CA ALA A 201 3.96 -17.01 12.95
C ALA A 201 3.00 -16.61 14.08
N THR A 202 3.01 -15.34 14.48
CA THR A 202 2.11 -14.80 15.51
C THR A 202 0.69 -14.68 14.97
N VAL A 203 0.53 -14.17 13.72
CA VAL A 203 -0.78 -14.10 13.06
C VAL A 203 -1.38 -15.48 12.91
N ASN A 204 -0.61 -16.44 12.38
CA ASN A 204 -1.05 -17.83 12.23
C ASN A 204 -1.40 -18.47 13.57
N ARG A 205 -0.60 -18.21 14.61
CA ARG A 205 -0.87 -18.72 15.95
C ARG A 205 -2.17 -18.16 16.52
N TYR A 206 -2.41 -16.86 16.40
CA TYR A 206 -3.66 -16.25 16.86
C TYR A 206 -4.85 -16.64 15.99
N ALA A 207 -4.69 -16.72 14.68
CA ALA A 207 -5.73 -17.16 13.77
C ALA A 207 -6.12 -18.61 14.05
N LEU A 208 -5.16 -19.51 14.25
CA LEU A 208 -5.43 -20.92 14.52
C LEU A 208 -5.98 -21.17 15.94
N VAL A 209 -5.58 -20.36 16.93
CA VAL A 209 -6.02 -20.56 18.32
C VAL A 209 -7.35 -19.86 18.61
N ASN A 210 -7.58 -18.68 18.02
CA ASN A 210 -8.76 -17.86 18.32
C ASN A 210 -9.83 -17.86 17.24
N MET A 211 -9.54 -18.37 16.03
CA MET A 211 -10.56 -18.60 15.01
C MET A 211 -11.24 -19.95 15.21
N GLN A 212 -11.85 -20.17 16.36
CA GLN A 212 -13.05 -20.99 16.37
C GLN A 212 -14.12 -20.15 15.65
N TYR A 213 -14.14 -20.25 14.32
CA TYR A 213 -15.30 -19.75 13.58
C TYR A 213 -16.52 -20.42 14.19
N PRO A 214 -17.50 -19.69 14.71
CA PRO A 214 -18.74 -20.30 15.14
C PRO A 214 -19.24 -21.19 14.01
N GLN A 215 -19.70 -22.40 14.30
CA GLN A 215 -20.19 -23.39 13.33
C GLN A 215 -21.10 -22.74 12.27
N PHE A 216 -21.90 -21.77 12.69
CA PHE A 216 -22.73 -20.94 11.85
C PHE A 216 -21.98 -20.23 10.67
N TYR A 217 -20.72 -19.79 10.86
CA TYR A 217 -19.94 -19.22 9.77
C TYR A 217 -19.38 -20.28 8.83
N MET A 218 -19.01 -21.44 9.38
CA MET A 218 -18.55 -22.57 8.57
C MET A 218 -19.69 -23.13 7.71
N ASP A 219 -20.89 -23.20 8.25
CA ASP A 219 -22.10 -23.64 7.53
C ASP A 219 -22.44 -22.65 6.40
N LYS A 220 -22.35 -21.32 6.65
CA LYS A 220 -22.54 -20.30 5.60
C LYS A 220 -21.47 -20.34 4.51
N ILE A 221 -20.23 -20.65 4.86
CA ILE A 221 -19.15 -20.80 3.87
C ILE A 221 -19.38 -22.08 3.06
N ALA A 222 -19.79 -23.16 3.70
CA ALA A 222 -20.11 -24.42 3.03
C ALA A 222 -21.32 -24.28 2.09
N ASP A 223 -22.36 -23.59 2.50
CA ASP A 223 -23.53 -23.28 1.68
C ASP A 223 -23.17 -22.44 0.46
N LYS A 224 -22.38 -21.37 0.64
CA LYS A 224 -21.90 -20.57 -0.48
C LYS A 224 -21.00 -21.36 -1.41
N ALA A 225 -20.12 -22.20 -0.87
CA ALA A 225 -19.25 -23.05 -1.68
C ALA A 225 -20.05 -24.12 -2.46
N SER A 226 -21.13 -24.65 -1.90
CA SER A 226 -22.03 -25.57 -2.58
C SER A 226 -22.84 -24.88 -3.69
N THR A 227 -23.31 -23.66 -3.43
CA THR A 227 -24.03 -22.84 -4.42
C THR A 227 -23.13 -22.49 -5.62
N ILE A 228 -21.86 -22.11 -5.36
CA ILE A 228 -20.88 -21.85 -6.43
C ILE A 228 -20.59 -23.09 -7.28
N ARG A 229 -20.64 -24.30 -6.68
CA ARG A 229 -20.47 -25.57 -7.41
C ARG A 229 -21.69 -25.92 -8.26
N LEU A 230 -22.88 -25.56 -7.83
CA LEU A 230 -24.13 -25.80 -8.58
C LEU A 230 -24.22 -24.86 -9.79
N ASP A 231 -23.79 -23.60 -9.65
CA ASP A 231 -23.78 -22.63 -10.75
C ASP A 231 -22.79 -22.99 -11.88
N LYS A 232 -21.74 -23.76 -11.59
CA LYS A 232 -20.82 -24.28 -12.62
C LYS A 232 -21.47 -25.28 -13.58
N ASN A 233 -22.59 -25.86 -13.21
CA ASN A 233 -23.33 -26.81 -14.04
C ASN A 233 -24.54 -26.20 -14.77
N MET A 234 -24.80 -24.93 -14.56
CA MET A 234 -25.85 -24.19 -15.25
C MET A 234 -25.20 -23.32 -16.35
N ASN A 235 -25.53 -23.62 -17.56
CA ASN A 235 -25.13 -23.03 -18.84
C ASN A 235 -24.56 -21.61 -18.79
N GLU A 236 -23.53 -21.38 -19.63
CA GLU A 236 -22.72 -20.19 -19.81
C GLU A 236 -23.45 -18.87 -20.11
N GLU A 237 -24.77 -18.77 -19.92
CA GLU A 237 -25.59 -17.61 -20.24
C GLU A 237 -26.20 -16.88 -19.03
N SER A 238 -25.79 -17.17 -17.79
CA SER A 238 -26.31 -16.39 -16.66
C SER A 238 -25.36 -15.25 -16.27
N ASP A 239 -25.81 -14.03 -16.49
CA ASP A 239 -25.17 -12.78 -16.04
C ASP A 239 -24.83 -12.71 -14.53
N SER A 240 -25.33 -13.68 -13.76
CA SER A 240 -25.07 -13.81 -12.32
C SER A 240 -23.63 -14.23 -11.99
N TYR A 241 -22.92 -14.87 -12.91
CA TYR A 241 -21.54 -15.32 -12.70
C TYR A 241 -20.54 -14.14 -12.77
N GLY A 242 -20.83 -13.15 -13.60
CA GLY A 242 -20.08 -11.90 -13.67
C GLY A 242 -20.18 -11.08 -12.39
N ASP A 243 -21.34 -11.08 -11.75
CA ASP A 243 -21.59 -10.30 -10.54
C ASP A 243 -20.94 -10.89 -9.27
N LEU A 244 -20.85 -12.21 -9.14
CA LEU A 244 -20.20 -12.85 -8.00
C LEU A 244 -18.68 -12.71 -8.03
N ASN A 245 -18.06 -12.87 -9.19
CA ASN A 245 -16.63 -12.61 -9.39
C ASN A 245 -16.29 -11.12 -9.25
N TYR A 246 -17.17 -10.26 -9.76
CA TYR A 246 -17.01 -8.81 -9.67
C TYR A 246 -17.17 -8.31 -8.23
N ASN A 247 -18.07 -8.89 -7.44
CA ASN A 247 -18.25 -8.53 -6.04
C ASN A 247 -17.14 -9.07 -5.13
N PHE A 248 -16.56 -10.21 -5.41
CA PHE A 248 -15.41 -10.74 -4.67
C PHE A 248 -14.16 -9.91 -4.93
N LEU A 249 -13.92 -9.53 -6.18
CA LEU A 249 -12.86 -8.59 -6.55
C LEU A 249 -13.15 -7.17 -6.04
N ARG A 250 -14.42 -6.72 -6.02
CA ARG A 250 -14.81 -5.42 -5.47
C ARG A 250 -14.58 -5.27 -3.98
N LEU A 251 -14.62 -6.33 -3.18
CA LEU A 251 -14.29 -6.26 -1.76
C LEU A 251 -12.80 -5.94 -1.53
N TYR A 252 -11.92 -6.30 -2.47
CA TYR A 252 -10.50 -5.98 -2.42
C TYR A 252 -10.13 -4.67 -3.13
N TYR A 253 -10.97 -4.15 -4.04
CA TYR A 253 -10.64 -3.01 -4.92
C TYR A 253 -11.62 -1.84 -4.82
N LYS A 254 -12.59 -1.88 -3.93
CA LYS A 254 -13.42 -0.71 -3.65
C LYS A 254 -12.71 0.24 -2.70
N ASN A 255 -11.78 1.00 -3.27
CA ASN A 255 -11.35 2.25 -2.69
C ASN A 255 -12.13 3.39 -3.35
N LYS A 256 -13.19 3.79 -2.72
CA LYS A 256 -13.82 5.10 -2.91
C LYS A 256 -13.78 5.85 -1.62
#